data_7e12bd9aa6640bdf179c0f5bf19e599a
#
_entry.id   7e12bd9aa6640bdf179c0f5bf19e599a
#
_cell.length_a   1.000
_cell.length_b   1.000
_cell.length_c   1.000
_cell.angle_alpha   90.00
_cell.angle_beta   90.00
_cell.angle_gamma   90.00
#
_symmetry.space_group_name_H-M   'P 1'
#
loop_
_entity.id
_entity.type
_entity.pdbx_description
1 polymer ?
#
loop_
_entity_poly.entity_id
_entity_poly.type
_entity_poly.pdbx_seq_one_letter_code
_entity_poly.pdbx_strand_id
1 'polypeptide(L)'
;MIEPTPLQVTLETVRFWAIVALLGLGVFFTLVSTIGVLRLPDIYARAHTASQTDTLGAGFALAGVALAFGWQHAAVYTVLLLFFVFITNPTAAHAIARSAAETGVEPILAEEGEPDDSTAETEGETR
;
A
#
# COMPACT_ATOMS: atom_id res chain seq x y z
N MET A 1 -26.83 -38.10 -9.93
CA MET A 1 -25.91 -37.04 -10.33
C MET A 1 -26.79 -35.89 -10.78
N ILE A 2 -26.91 -34.83 -9.98
CA ILE A 2 -27.75 -33.67 -10.33
C ILE A 2 -26.87 -32.77 -11.21
N GLU A 3 -27.26 -32.58 -12.45
CA GLU A 3 -26.55 -31.67 -13.37
C GLU A 3 -26.64 -30.24 -12.84
N PRO A 4 -25.53 -29.46 -12.83
CA PRO A 4 -25.56 -28.09 -12.36
C PRO A 4 -26.49 -27.26 -13.25
N THR A 5 -27.32 -26.43 -12.64
CA THR A 5 -28.21 -25.54 -13.39
C THR A 5 -27.37 -24.46 -14.13
N PRO A 6 -27.87 -23.92 -15.27
CA PRO A 6 -27.14 -22.86 -15.99
C PRO A 6 -26.76 -21.68 -15.12
N LEU A 7 -27.58 -21.35 -14.13
CA LEU A 7 -27.32 -20.30 -13.16
C LEU A 7 -26.11 -20.62 -12.27
N GLN A 8 -26.00 -21.88 -11.81
CA GLN A 8 -24.85 -22.32 -10.98
C GLN A 8 -23.55 -22.26 -11.76
N VAL A 9 -23.55 -22.69 -13.01
CA VAL A 9 -22.37 -22.61 -13.91
C VAL A 9 -21.94 -21.15 -14.10
N THR A 10 -22.90 -20.25 -14.33
CA THR A 10 -22.60 -18.82 -14.50
C THR A 10 -22.02 -18.20 -13.22
N LEU A 11 -22.60 -18.50 -12.05
CA LEU A 11 -22.10 -17.99 -10.76
C LEU A 11 -20.68 -18.49 -10.45
N GLU A 12 -20.39 -19.76 -10.69
CA GLU A 12 -19.04 -20.31 -10.51
C GLU A 12 -18.02 -19.68 -11.45
N THR A 13 -18.41 -19.42 -12.69
CA THR A 13 -17.56 -18.74 -13.68
C THR A 13 -17.26 -17.30 -13.26
N VAL A 14 -18.26 -16.55 -12.83
CA VAL A 14 -18.09 -15.18 -12.34
C VAL A 14 -17.20 -15.16 -11.11
N ARG A 15 -17.44 -16.07 -10.17
CA ARG A 15 -16.62 -16.23 -8.96
C ARG A 15 -15.16 -16.53 -9.31
N PHE A 16 -14.91 -17.46 -10.23
CA PHE A 16 -13.56 -17.79 -10.68
C PHE A 16 -12.82 -16.56 -11.23
N TRP A 17 -13.45 -15.80 -12.14
CA TRP A 17 -12.84 -14.60 -12.69
C TRP A 17 -12.65 -13.48 -11.66
N ALA A 18 -13.56 -13.36 -10.69
CA ALA A 18 -13.40 -12.43 -9.57
C ALA A 18 -12.19 -12.78 -8.71
N ILE A 19 -11.96 -14.06 -8.40
CA ILE A 19 -10.78 -14.54 -7.67
C ILE A 19 -9.50 -14.21 -8.43
N VAL A 20 -9.46 -14.54 -9.73
CA VAL A 20 -8.29 -14.27 -10.58
C VAL A 20 -7.98 -12.77 -10.64
N ALA A 21 -9.01 -11.94 -10.80
CA ALA A 21 -8.85 -10.49 -10.84
C ALA A 21 -8.32 -9.92 -9.50
N LEU A 22 -8.87 -10.36 -8.37
CA LEU A 22 -8.44 -9.94 -7.04
C LEU A 22 -7.00 -10.35 -6.75
N LEU A 23 -6.63 -11.59 -7.04
CA LEU A 23 -5.26 -12.07 -6.88
C LEU A 23 -4.29 -11.33 -7.82
N GLY A 24 -4.70 -11.11 -9.07
CA GLY A 24 -3.93 -10.33 -10.04
C GLY A 24 -3.68 -8.89 -9.58
N LEU A 25 -4.71 -8.22 -9.04
CA LEU A 25 -4.57 -6.88 -8.44
C LEU A 25 -3.65 -6.91 -7.22
N GLY A 26 -3.77 -7.89 -6.34
CA GLY A 26 -2.88 -8.06 -5.19
C GLY A 26 -1.41 -8.16 -5.61
N VAL A 27 -1.11 -9.03 -6.58
CA VAL A 27 0.24 -9.17 -7.14
C VAL A 27 0.70 -7.88 -7.81
N PHE A 28 -0.15 -7.23 -8.60
CA PHE A 28 0.17 -5.97 -9.28
C PHE A 28 0.58 -4.88 -8.29
N PHE A 29 -0.23 -4.63 -7.26
CA PHE A 29 0.11 -3.62 -6.25
C PHE A 29 1.36 -3.97 -5.48
N THR A 30 1.59 -5.23 -5.17
CA THR A 30 2.83 -5.70 -4.52
C THR A 30 4.07 -5.43 -5.39
N LEU A 31 4.00 -5.70 -6.70
CA LEU A 31 5.09 -5.43 -7.63
C LEU A 31 5.37 -3.93 -7.78
N VAL A 32 4.32 -3.12 -7.98
CA VAL A 32 4.44 -1.65 -8.09
C VAL A 32 5.10 -1.07 -6.84
N SER A 33 4.66 -1.51 -5.67
CA SER A 33 5.19 -1.05 -4.40
C SER A 33 6.63 -1.50 -4.17
N THR A 34 6.96 -2.74 -4.52
CA THR A 34 8.35 -3.25 -4.46
C THR A 34 9.29 -2.41 -5.32
N ILE A 35 8.89 -2.10 -6.54
CA ILE A 35 9.66 -1.21 -7.44
C ILE A 35 9.78 0.18 -6.82
N GLY A 36 8.70 0.71 -6.24
CA GLY A 36 8.69 2.00 -5.57
C GLY A 36 9.69 2.06 -4.40
N VAL A 37 9.68 1.07 -3.51
CA VAL A 37 10.63 0.99 -2.38
C VAL A 37 12.09 0.95 -2.85
N LEU A 38 12.37 0.26 -3.96
CA LEU A 38 13.72 0.14 -4.49
C LEU A 38 14.20 1.42 -5.22
N ARG A 39 13.28 2.19 -5.80
CA ARG A 39 13.62 3.34 -6.64
C ARG A 39 13.53 4.70 -5.94
N LEU A 40 12.74 4.81 -4.89
CA LEU A 40 12.58 6.07 -4.17
C LEU A 40 13.82 6.37 -3.32
N PRO A 41 14.39 7.57 -3.41
CA PRO A 41 15.56 7.95 -2.63
C PRO A 41 15.21 8.30 -1.17
N ASP A 42 13.99 8.77 -0.91
CA ASP A 42 13.53 9.23 0.38
C ASP A 42 12.95 8.11 1.24
N ILE A 43 13.40 8.01 2.50
CA ILE A 43 12.96 7.00 3.47
C ILE A 43 11.46 7.13 3.79
N TYR A 44 10.93 8.36 3.82
CA TYR A 44 9.51 8.62 4.11
C TYR A 44 8.62 8.14 2.96
N ALA A 45 9.01 8.44 1.72
CA ALA A 45 8.33 7.95 0.52
C ALA A 45 8.40 6.43 0.42
N ARG A 46 9.52 5.80 0.79
CA ARG A 46 9.68 4.34 0.84
C ARG A 46 8.77 3.71 1.89
N ALA A 47 8.67 4.29 3.09
CA ALA A 47 7.78 3.82 4.15
C ALA A 47 6.31 3.91 3.72
N HIS A 48 5.90 5.00 3.06
CA HIS A 48 4.55 5.15 2.51
C HIS A 48 4.25 4.10 1.44
N THR A 49 5.17 3.86 0.53
CA THR A 49 5.02 2.87 -0.56
C THR A 49 4.94 1.44 0.00
N ALA A 50 5.76 1.11 1.00
CA ALA A 50 5.69 -0.17 1.70
C ALA A 50 4.32 -0.37 2.37
N SER A 51 3.79 0.66 3.01
CA SER A 51 2.45 0.65 3.63
C SER A 51 1.33 0.39 2.62
N GLN A 52 1.45 0.88 1.39
CA GLN A 52 0.49 0.58 0.31
C GLN A 52 0.49 -0.90 -0.10
N THR A 53 1.66 -1.54 -0.13
CA THR A 53 1.77 -2.98 -0.41
C THR A 53 0.97 -3.80 0.59
N ASP A 54 1.16 -3.51 1.87
CA ASP A 54 0.53 -4.27 2.94
C ASP A 54 -0.99 -4.04 2.97
N THR A 55 -1.45 -2.86 2.60
CA THR A 55 -2.86 -2.53 2.64
C THR A 55 -3.61 -2.97 1.39
N LEU A 56 -3.14 -2.56 0.21
CA LEU A 56 -3.81 -2.85 -1.06
C LEU A 56 -3.41 -4.23 -1.59
N GLY A 57 -2.12 -4.57 -1.59
CA GLY A 57 -1.62 -5.84 -2.09
C GLY A 57 -2.16 -7.01 -1.27
N ALA A 58 -1.95 -7.00 0.04
CA ALA A 58 -2.46 -8.03 0.94
C ALA A 58 -3.99 -8.02 1.02
N GLY A 59 -4.63 -6.84 1.03
CA GLY A 59 -6.08 -6.70 1.06
C GLY A 59 -6.76 -7.38 -0.12
N PHE A 60 -6.31 -7.12 -1.34
CA PHE A 60 -6.86 -7.77 -2.54
C PHE A 60 -6.55 -9.28 -2.56
N ALA A 61 -5.34 -9.68 -2.20
CA ALA A 61 -4.98 -11.10 -2.13
C ALA A 61 -5.86 -11.86 -1.13
N LEU A 62 -6.04 -11.32 0.08
CA LEU A 62 -6.88 -11.92 1.11
C LEU A 62 -8.36 -11.96 0.73
N ALA A 63 -8.87 -10.92 0.05
CA ALA A 63 -10.23 -10.92 -0.48
C ALA A 63 -10.42 -12.02 -1.53
N GLY A 64 -9.44 -12.22 -2.42
CA GLY A 64 -9.44 -13.31 -3.39
C GLY A 64 -9.43 -14.68 -2.74
N VAL A 65 -8.60 -14.87 -1.72
CA VAL A 65 -8.53 -16.11 -0.93
C VAL A 65 -9.84 -16.37 -0.19
N ALA A 66 -10.43 -15.35 0.44
CA ALA A 66 -11.72 -15.49 1.13
C ALA A 66 -12.84 -15.93 0.17
N LEU A 67 -12.85 -15.36 -1.03
CA LEU A 67 -13.81 -15.74 -2.06
C LEU A 67 -13.58 -17.17 -2.57
N ALA A 68 -12.33 -17.62 -2.62
CA ALA A 68 -11.97 -18.98 -3.05
C ALA A 68 -12.40 -20.05 -2.05
N PHE A 69 -12.19 -19.83 -0.74
CA PHE A 69 -12.51 -20.78 0.31
C PHE A 69 -13.99 -20.78 0.73
N GLY A 70 -14.76 -19.78 0.28
CA GLY A 70 -16.17 -19.63 0.63
C GLY A 70 -16.39 -18.82 1.90
N TRP A 71 -17.56 -18.15 1.94
CA TRP A 71 -17.89 -17.11 2.90
C TRP A 71 -17.90 -17.57 4.38
N GLN A 72 -18.28 -18.81 4.64
CA GLN A 72 -18.57 -19.24 6.02
C GLN A 72 -17.34 -19.46 6.91
N HIS A 73 -16.22 -19.91 6.37
CA HIS A 73 -15.04 -20.25 7.17
C HIS A 73 -13.88 -19.26 6.96
N ALA A 74 -13.68 -18.82 5.71
CA ALA A 74 -12.57 -17.93 5.40
C ALA A 74 -12.85 -16.47 5.73
N ALA A 75 -14.12 -16.03 5.73
CA ALA A 75 -14.47 -14.64 5.97
C ALA A 75 -14.04 -14.15 7.35
N VAL A 76 -14.23 -14.92 8.39
CA VAL A 76 -13.85 -14.54 9.77
C VAL A 76 -12.35 -14.35 9.89
N TYR A 77 -11.56 -15.32 9.40
CA TYR A 77 -10.10 -15.24 9.45
C TYR A 77 -9.56 -14.11 8.58
N THR A 78 -10.16 -13.90 7.41
CA THR A 78 -9.78 -12.80 6.50
C THR A 78 -10.08 -11.44 7.11
N VAL A 79 -11.26 -11.26 7.72
CA VAL A 79 -11.63 -10.01 8.39
C VAL A 79 -10.71 -9.73 9.58
N LEU A 80 -10.41 -10.72 10.40
CA LEU A 80 -9.49 -10.58 11.53
C LEU A 80 -8.08 -10.23 11.06
N LEU A 81 -7.60 -10.89 10.00
CA LEU A 81 -6.27 -10.63 9.45
C LEU A 81 -6.18 -9.26 8.80
N LEU A 82 -7.18 -8.85 8.02
CA LEU A 82 -7.28 -7.51 7.47
C LEU A 82 -7.31 -6.45 8.58
N PHE A 83 -8.12 -6.65 9.61
CA PHE A 83 -8.19 -5.75 10.76
C PHE A 83 -6.83 -5.62 11.44
N PHE A 84 -6.13 -6.73 11.66
CA PHE A 84 -4.79 -6.74 12.23
C PHE A 84 -3.80 -5.96 11.36
N VAL A 85 -3.77 -6.21 10.04
CA VAL A 85 -2.90 -5.51 9.08
C VAL A 85 -3.21 -4.01 9.08
N PHE A 86 -4.49 -3.62 9.05
CA PHE A 86 -4.89 -2.20 9.04
C PHE A 86 -4.50 -1.44 10.31
N ILE A 87 -4.44 -2.10 11.47
CA ILE A 87 -3.98 -1.48 12.73
C ILE A 87 -2.45 -1.45 12.80
N THR A 88 -1.80 -2.56 12.45
CA THR A 88 -0.34 -2.71 12.61
C THR A 88 0.42 -1.82 11.63
N ASN A 89 -0.07 -1.67 10.42
CA ASN A 89 0.60 -0.99 9.33
C ASN A 89 0.80 0.53 9.58
N PRO A 90 -0.22 1.33 9.94
CA PRO A 90 -0.03 2.72 10.30
C PRO A 90 0.89 2.89 11.50
N THR A 91 0.81 1.99 12.49
CA THR A 91 1.66 2.01 13.68
C THR A 91 3.13 1.81 13.32
N ALA A 92 3.44 0.85 12.45
CA ALA A 92 4.79 0.61 11.95
C ALA A 92 5.32 1.80 11.14
N ALA A 93 4.51 2.36 10.24
CA ALA A 93 4.88 3.52 9.44
C ALA A 93 5.19 4.76 10.32
N HIS A 94 4.38 5.00 11.35
CA HIS A 94 4.63 6.05 12.34
C HIS A 94 5.91 5.83 13.13
N ALA A 95 6.20 4.61 13.56
CA ALA A 95 7.41 4.28 14.28
C ALA A 95 8.67 4.50 13.43
N ILE A 96 8.63 4.12 12.15
CA ILE A 96 9.73 4.35 11.20
C ILE A 96 9.95 5.85 10.98
N ALA A 97 8.89 6.61 10.70
CA ALA A 97 8.97 8.05 10.47
C ALA A 97 9.52 8.80 11.70
N ARG A 98 9.06 8.43 12.88
CA ARG A 98 9.54 9.02 14.15
C ARG A 98 11.01 8.68 14.41
N SER A 99 11.42 7.44 14.21
CA SER A 99 12.83 7.03 14.37
C SER A 99 13.74 7.76 13.38
N ALA A 100 13.31 7.94 12.13
CA ALA A 100 14.05 8.70 11.14
C ALA A 100 14.21 10.16 11.54
N ALA A 101 13.15 10.81 12.03
CA ALA A 101 13.18 12.18 12.52
C ALA A 101 14.10 12.34 13.75
N GLU A 102 14.05 11.41 14.70
CA GLU A 102 14.91 11.42 15.91
C GLU A 102 16.40 11.20 15.57
N THR A 103 16.71 10.51 14.48
CA THR A 103 18.08 10.31 13.99
C THR A 103 18.59 11.43 13.07
N GLY A 104 17.78 12.48 12.85
CA GLY A 104 18.16 13.64 12.03
C GLY A 104 18.10 13.40 10.53
N VAL A 105 17.35 12.39 10.08
CA VAL A 105 17.08 12.16 8.66
C VAL A 105 16.00 13.13 8.21
N GLU A 106 16.37 14.13 7.42
CA GLU A 106 15.44 15.10 6.85
C GLU A 106 14.75 14.53 5.61
N PRO A 107 13.44 14.82 5.39
CA PRO A 107 12.74 14.45 4.17
C PRO A 107 13.32 15.26 2.99
N ILE A 108 13.47 14.62 1.84
CA ILE A 108 13.87 15.30 0.61
C ILE A 108 12.67 16.13 0.14
N LEU A 109 12.73 17.44 0.38
CA LEU A 109 11.73 18.38 -0.09
C LEU A 109 12.02 18.72 -1.56
N ALA A 110 10.97 18.80 -2.36
CA ALA A 110 11.09 19.14 -3.79
C ALA A 110 11.52 20.61 -4.04
N GLU A 111 11.68 21.40 -2.99
CA GLU A 111 11.96 22.85 -3.03
C GLU A 111 13.44 23.22 -2.93
N GLU A 112 14.39 22.28 -2.87
CA GLU A 112 15.83 22.63 -2.92
C GLU A 112 16.31 23.10 -4.30
N GLY A 113 15.40 23.49 -5.21
CA GLY A 113 15.73 24.02 -6.54
C GLY A 113 15.58 25.53 -6.69
N GLU A 114 15.07 26.25 -5.70
CA GLU A 114 14.95 27.71 -5.76
C GLU A 114 15.97 28.32 -4.79
N PRO A 115 17.04 28.96 -5.30
CA PRO A 115 17.96 29.68 -4.43
C PRO A 115 17.17 30.79 -3.75
N ASP A 116 17.18 30.78 -2.41
CA ASP A 116 16.62 31.83 -1.57
C ASP A 116 17.28 33.17 -1.93
N ASP A 117 16.56 33.96 -2.73
CA ASP A 117 16.97 35.33 -3.17
C ASP A 117 16.85 36.35 -2.01
N SER A 118 16.63 35.87 -0.77
CA SER A 118 16.48 36.75 0.40
C SER A 118 17.81 37.30 0.95
N THR A 119 18.97 36.82 0.44
CA THR A 119 20.29 37.33 0.86
C THR A 119 20.82 38.53 0.05
N ALA A 120 20.13 38.90 -1.06
CA ALA A 120 20.56 39.98 -1.91
C ALA A 120 20.15 41.40 -1.42
N GLU A 121 19.19 41.51 -0.48
CA GLU A 121 18.66 42.83 -0.06
C GLU A 121 19.36 43.45 1.15
N THR A 122 20.31 42.77 1.80
CA THR A 122 20.96 43.29 3.02
C THR A 122 22.30 43.97 2.80
N GLU A 123 22.88 43.97 1.59
CA GLU A 123 24.16 44.62 1.31
C GLU A 123 24.02 46.03 0.70
N GLY A 124 22.80 46.54 0.49
CA GLY A 124 22.55 47.85 -0.17
C GLY A 124 22.40 49.05 0.75
N GLU A 125 22.35 48.92 2.07
CA GLU A 125 21.98 50.03 2.97
C GLU A 125 23.07 50.49 3.96
N THR A 126 24.33 50.33 3.60
CA THR A 126 25.45 51.01 4.33
C THR A 126 26.41 51.69 3.36
N ARG A 127 25.95 52.81 2.78
CA ARG A 127 26.83 53.90 2.30
C ARG A 127 26.15 55.24 2.45
#